data_fea0889edcc4ca0c72dfc73299b1f0ed
#
_entry.id   fea0889edcc4ca0c72dfc73299b1f0ed
#
_cell.length_a   1.000
_cell.length_b   1.000
_cell.length_c   1.000
_cell.angle_alpha   90.00
_cell.angle_beta   90.00
_cell.angle_gamma   90.00
#
_symmetry.space_group_name_H-M   'P 1'
#
loop_
_entity.id
_entity.type
_entity.pdbx_description
1 polymer ?
#
loop_
_entity_poly.entity_id
_entity_poly.type
_entity_poly.pdbx_seq_one_letter_code
_entity_poly.pdbx_strand_id
1 'polypeptide(L)'
;MNNKSILVTGGLGYIGSHTTIALIDKGYKVCIIDDLSNSSIDVLNRIQRITNTSPDFFEFDLTDASRVKTFFKKNNSFDGIIHIEEKKSVDES
;
A
#
# COMPACT_ATOMS: atom_id res chain seq x y z
N MET A 1 -20.44 5.19 -7.67
CA MET A 1 -18.98 5.12 -7.70
C MET A 1 -18.38 5.71 -6.46
N ASN A 2 -17.32 5.09 -5.95
CA ASN A 2 -16.72 5.47 -4.68
C ASN A 2 -15.56 6.44 -4.91
N ASN A 3 -15.62 7.62 -4.32
CA ASN A 3 -14.55 8.61 -4.50
C ASN A 3 -13.59 8.66 -3.31
N LYS A 4 -13.67 7.67 -2.45
CA LYS A 4 -12.82 7.67 -1.27
C LYS A 4 -11.42 7.16 -1.57
N SER A 5 -10.45 7.75 -0.90
CA SER A 5 -9.04 7.39 -1.05
C SER A 5 -8.55 6.68 0.20
N ILE A 6 -7.92 5.54 -0.01
CA ILE A 6 -7.39 4.71 1.08
C ILE A 6 -5.89 4.56 0.91
N LEU A 7 -5.16 4.80 1.98
CA LEU A 7 -3.73 4.54 2.01
C LEU A 7 -3.50 3.15 2.58
N VAL A 8 -2.74 2.32 1.87
CA VAL A 8 -2.40 0.99 2.34
C VAL A 8 -0.89 0.90 2.52
N THR A 9 -0.43 0.76 3.75
CA THR A 9 0.99 0.56 4.00
C THR A 9 1.27 -0.94 3.97
N GLY A 10 2.38 -1.34 3.35
CA GLY A 10 2.65 -2.74 3.13
C GLY A 10 1.77 -3.33 2.05
N GLY A 11 1.33 -2.51 1.10
CA GLY A 11 0.35 -2.91 0.11
C GLY A 11 0.84 -3.87 -0.96
N LEU A 12 2.14 -4.14 -1.01
CA LEU A 12 2.68 -5.09 -1.98
C LEU A 12 3.05 -6.43 -1.36
N GLY A 13 2.86 -6.59 -0.04
CA GLY A 13 3.02 -7.88 0.61
C GLY A 13 1.84 -8.80 0.27
N TYR A 14 1.88 -10.01 0.79
CA TYR A 14 0.85 -10.99 0.49
C TYR A 14 -0.54 -10.51 0.90
N ILE A 15 -0.71 -10.16 2.18
CA ILE A 15 -2.00 -9.69 2.67
C ILE A 15 -2.32 -8.32 2.08
N GLY A 16 -1.31 -7.45 2.00
CA GLY A 16 -1.50 -6.09 1.47
C GLY A 16 -1.97 -6.06 0.04
N SER A 17 -1.42 -6.94 -0.80
CA SER A 17 -1.83 -6.98 -2.20
C SER A 17 -3.26 -7.46 -2.36
N HIS A 18 -3.68 -8.45 -1.58
CA HIS A 18 -5.06 -8.91 -1.61
C HIS A 18 -6.01 -7.82 -1.12
N THR A 19 -5.63 -7.10 -0.07
CA THR A 19 -6.42 -5.99 0.45
C THR A 19 -6.55 -4.90 -0.58
N THR A 20 -5.44 -4.56 -1.24
CA THR A 20 -5.43 -3.54 -2.28
C THR A 20 -6.37 -3.89 -3.43
N ILE A 21 -6.29 -5.13 -3.89
CA ILE A 21 -7.15 -5.59 -4.99
C ILE A 21 -8.63 -5.49 -4.58
N ALA A 22 -8.95 -5.94 -3.36
CA ALA A 22 -10.32 -5.89 -2.89
C ALA A 22 -10.85 -4.47 -2.80
N LEU A 23 -10.01 -3.52 -2.36
CA LEU A 23 -10.39 -2.12 -2.26
C LEU A 23 -10.64 -1.51 -3.65
N ILE A 24 -9.75 -1.79 -4.58
CA ILE A 24 -9.91 -1.28 -5.95
C ILE A 24 -11.18 -1.84 -6.57
N ASP A 25 -11.45 -3.12 -6.31
CA ASP A 25 -12.63 -3.77 -6.84
C ASP A 25 -13.92 -3.12 -6.31
N LYS A 26 -13.85 -2.54 -5.13
CA LYS A 26 -14.99 -1.82 -4.55
C LYS A 26 -15.06 -0.35 -4.95
N GLY A 27 -14.14 0.08 -5.79
CA GLY A 27 -14.15 1.44 -6.32
C GLY A 27 -13.34 2.45 -5.54
N TYR A 28 -12.58 2.02 -4.54
CA TYR A 28 -11.71 2.94 -3.79
C TYR A 28 -10.48 3.29 -4.62
N LYS A 29 -10.02 4.52 -4.43
CA LYS A 29 -8.73 4.92 -4.95
C LYS A 29 -7.69 4.52 -3.91
N VAL A 30 -6.67 3.78 -4.32
CA VAL A 30 -5.68 3.24 -3.38
C VAL A 30 -4.31 3.84 -3.63
N CYS A 31 -3.65 4.22 -2.55
CA CYS A 31 -2.26 4.63 -2.57
C CYS A 31 -1.49 3.63 -1.71
N ILE A 32 -0.35 3.17 -2.20
CA ILE A 32 0.45 2.14 -1.53
C ILE A 32 1.77 2.71 -1.08
N ILE A 33 2.17 2.42 0.15
CA ILE A 33 3.52 2.64 0.65
C ILE A 33 4.11 1.28 0.99
N ASP A 34 5.29 1.00 0.45
CA ASP A 34 5.98 -0.26 0.72
C ASP A 34 7.47 -0.04 0.54
N ASP A 35 8.29 -0.65 1.36
CA ASP A 35 9.74 -0.52 1.23
C ASP A 35 10.36 -1.67 0.44
N LEU A 36 9.54 -2.60 -0.02
CA LEU A 36 9.93 -3.76 -0.82
C LEU A 36 10.87 -4.72 -0.08
N SER A 37 10.92 -4.63 1.25
CA SER A 37 11.78 -5.53 2.01
C SER A 37 11.26 -6.97 2.02
N ASN A 38 9.94 -7.15 1.96
CA ASN A 38 9.30 -8.46 1.93
C ASN A 38 8.41 -8.65 0.71
N SER A 39 8.61 -7.83 -0.31
CA SER A 39 7.74 -7.84 -1.47
C SER A 39 8.54 -7.43 -2.70
N SER A 40 7.89 -7.38 -3.84
CA SER A 40 8.54 -7.08 -5.10
C SER A 40 7.68 -6.11 -5.91
N ILE A 41 8.33 -5.27 -6.69
CA ILE A 41 7.62 -4.36 -7.60
C ILE A 41 6.76 -5.13 -8.61
N ASP A 42 7.07 -6.40 -8.85
CA ASP A 42 6.26 -7.23 -9.73
C ASP A 42 4.84 -7.39 -9.21
N VAL A 43 4.66 -7.32 -7.88
CA VAL A 43 3.33 -7.40 -7.29
C VAL A 43 2.49 -6.21 -7.73
N LEU A 44 3.09 -5.02 -7.81
CA LEU A 44 2.39 -3.84 -8.30
C LEU A 44 1.91 -4.04 -9.73
N ASN A 45 2.77 -4.60 -10.58
CA ASN A 45 2.40 -4.88 -11.96
C ASN A 45 1.25 -5.88 -12.04
N ARG A 46 1.27 -6.87 -11.15
CA ARG A 46 0.20 -7.87 -11.10
C ARG A 46 -1.13 -7.23 -10.67
N ILE A 47 -1.08 -6.35 -9.68
CA ILE A 47 -2.28 -5.63 -9.24
C ILE A 47 -2.87 -4.83 -10.41
N GLN A 48 -2.02 -4.16 -11.17
CA GLN A 48 -2.46 -3.39 -12.33
C GLN A 48 -3.13 -4.26 -13.37
N ARG A 49 -2.59 -5.45 -13.60
CA ARG A 49 -3.19 -6.38 -14.58
C ARG A 49 -4.51 -6.94 -14.11
N ILE A 50 -4.60 -7.29 -12.82
CA ILE A 50 -5.81 -7.89 -12.28
C ILE A 50 -6.94 -6.87 -12.20
N THR A 51 -6.64 -5.66 -11.75
CA THR A 51 -7.66 -4.64 -11.50
C THR A 51 -7.85 -3.68 -12.64
N ASN A 52 -6.96 -3.71 -13.62
CA ASN A 52 -6.94 -2.75 -14.72
C ASN A 52 -6.84 -1.32 -14.20
N THR A 53 -6.18 -1.13 -13.06
CA THR A 53 -6.04 0.15 -12.39
C THR A 53 -4.60 0.27 -11.89
N SER A 54 -4.05 1.47 -11.94
CA SER A 54 -2.70 1.74 -11.45
C SER A 54 -2.80 2.51 -10.13
N PRO A 55 -2.68 1.84 -8.99
CA PRO A 55 -2.65 2.55 -7.72
C PRO A 55 -1.38 3.38 -7.62
N ASP A 56 -1.45 4.48 -6.87
CA ASP A 56 -0.26 5.28 -6.59
C ASP A 56 0.66 4.46 -5.70
N PHE A 57 1.96 4.59 -5.93
CA PHE A 57 2.93 3.82 -5.16
C PHE A 57 4.10 4.70 -4.74
N PHE A 58 4.47 4.59 -3.47
CA PHE A 58 5.61 5.30 -2.91
C PHE A 58 6.50 4.30 -2.19
N GLU A 59 7.75 4.25 -2.59
CA GLU A 59 8.70 3.32 -1.99
C GLU A 59 9.52 4.02 -0.92
N PHE A 60 9.22 3.74 0.34
CA PHE A 60 10.05 4.18 1.46
C PHE A 60 9.68 3.42 2.71
N ASP A 61 10.57 3.48 3.70
CA ASP A 61 10.41 2.79 4.95
C ASP A 61 9.66 3.68 5.94
N LEU A 62 8.61 3.16 6.55
CA LEU A 62 7.82 3.92 7.51
C LEU A 62 8.58 4.27 8.79
N THR A 63 9.73 3.64 9.02
CA THR A 63 10.58 4.03 10.15
C THR A 63 11.36 5.31 9.85
N ASP A 64 11.38 5.75 8.59
CA ASP A 64 12.01 7.00 8.22
C ASP A 64 11.03 8.15 8.50
N ALA A 65 11.12 8.70 9.70
CA ALA A 65 10.17 9.72 10.16
C ALA A 65 10.16 10.96 9.26
N SER A 66 11.29 11.31 8.70
CA SER A 66 11.41 12.45 7.80
C SER A 66 10.58 12.25 6.54
N ARG A 67 10.67 11.06 5.95
CA ARG A 67 9.94 10.77 4.73
C ARG A 67 8.45 10.64 4.99
N VAL A 68 8.09 10.05 6.11
CA VAL A 68 6.68 9.94 6.51
C VAL A 68 6.08 11.34 6.65
N LYS A 69 6.80 12.22 7.34
CA LYS A 69 6.34 13.58 7.54
C LYS A 69 6.16 14.32 6.22
N THR A 70 7.14 14.22 5.35
CA THR A 70 7.06 14.85 4.03
C THR A 70 5.91 14.30 3.21
N PHE A 71 5.72 12.99 3.26
CA PHE A 71 4.65 12.34 2.51
C PHE A 71 3.28 12.86 2.95
N PHE A 72 3.01 12.87 4.25
CA PHE A 72 1.70 13.31 4.74
C PHE A 72 1.48 14.82 4.60
N LYS A 73 2.56 15.56 4.50
CA LYS A 73 2.45 16.99 4.24
C LYS A 73 1.88 17.25 2.85
N LYS A 74 2.25 16.42 1.90
CA LYS A 74 1.80 16.55 0.51
C LYS A 74 0.55 15.74 0.21
N ASN A 75 0.29 14.69 0.98
CA ASN A 75 -0.79 13.75 0.73
C ASN A 75 -1.60 13.57 2.00
N ASN A 76 -2.51 14.48 2.27
CA ASN A 76 -3.25 14.46 3.52
C ASN A 76 -4.76 14.30 3.36
N SER A 77 -5.19 13.83 2.20
CA SER A 77 -6.62 13.74 1.91
C SER A 77 -7.13 12.30 1.85
N PHE A 78 -6.52 11.41 2.62
CA PHE A 78 -7.00 10.04 2.68
C PHE A 78 -8.22 9.93 3.59
N ASP A 79 -9.20 9.15 3.15
CA ASP A 79 -10.40 8.87 3.94
C ASP A 79 -10.15 7.76 4.96
N GLY A 80 -9.15 6.92 4.71
CA GLY A 80 -8.79 5.87 5.63
C GLY A 80 -7.38 5.40 5.39
N ILE A 81 -6.81 4.76 6.41
CA ILE A 81 -5.46 4.21 6.33
C ILE A 81 -5.51 2.78 6.86
N ILE A 82 -4.98 1.86 6.07
CA ILE A 82 -4.85 0.47 6.48
C ILE A 82 -3.37 0.18 6.60
N HIS A 83 -2.93 -0.13 7.79
CA HIS A 83 -1.53 -0.43 8.05
C HIS A 83 -1.37 -1.95 8.12
N ILE A 84 -0.63 -2.50 7.18
CA ILE A 84 -0.38 -3.92 7.13
C ILE A 84 1.07 -4.18 7.48
N GLU A 85 1.28 -5.01 8.47
CA GLU A 85 2.60 -5.33 8.94
C GLU A 85 2.77 -6.84 8.82
N GLU A 86 3.53 -7.27 7.82
CA GLU A 86 3.81 -8.68 7.63
C GLU A 86 5.23 -8.95 8.08
N LYS A 87 5.36 -9.74 9.11
CA LYS A 87 6.68 -10.09 9.60
C LYS A 87 7.26 -11.19 8.74
N LYS A 88 8.54 -11.02 8.46
CA LYS A 88 9.28 -12.02 7.80
C LYS A 88 9.42 -13.16 8.76
N SER A 89 9.20 -14.16 8.74
CA SER A 89 9.34 -15.28 9.58
C SER A 89 9.59 -15.02 10.99
N VAL A 90 9.37 -15.78 11.72
CA VAL A 90 9.55 -15.61 13.01
C VAL A 90 10.31 -16.39 13.82
N ASP A 91 10.59 -16.47 14.01
CA ASP A 91 11.03 -16.90 14.73
C ASP A 91 11.30 -16.83 15.69
N GLU A 92 11.04 -16.84 16.27
CA GLU A 92 11.30 -16.61 17.02
C GLU A 92 11.28 -16.74 17.83
N SER A 93 11.29 -17.08 18.24
CA SER A 93 11.30 -17.12 18.84
C SER A 93 11.38 -17.24 19.31
#